data_00b899a9a38690982475c1b210348870
#
_entry.id   00b899a9a38690982475c1b210348870
#
_cell.length_a   1.000
_cell.length_b   1.000
_cell.length_c   1.000
_cell.angle_alpha   90.00
_cell.angle_beta   90.00
_cell.angle_gamma   90.00
#
_symmetry.space_group_name_H-M   'P 1'
#
loop_
_entity.id
_entity.type
_entity.pdbx_description
1 polymer ?
#
loop_
_entity_poly.entity_id
_entity_poly.type
_entity_poly.pdbx_seq_one_letter_code
_entity_poly.pdbx_strand_id
1 'polypeptide(L)' 'VPSGSILPRLIRLRDAPPYLGMDRNRFNGEVRPHLTEIPIGRQGIAFDRLELDAWVDQYKSRNGRPGQPKGAKP' A
#
# COMPACT_ATOMS: atom_id res chain seq x y z
N VAL A 1 -22.60 -6.89 6.91
CA VAL A 1 -21.83 -6.63 6.65
C VAL A 1 -21.07 -6.47 7.27
N PRO A 2 -20.76 -6.99 7.46
CA PRO A 2 -19.98 -6.65 8.17
C PRO A 2 -19.38 -5.64 7.65
N SER A 3 -19.61 -4.74 8.16
CA SER A 3 -19.10 -3.57 7.75
C SER A 3 -17.69 -3.64 7.51
N GLY A 4 -17.00 -4.39 8.17
CA GLY A 4 -15.60 -4.43 7.96
C GLY A 4 -15.19 -4.93 6.62
N SER A 5 -16.11 -5.43 5.86
CA SER A 5 -15.74 -5.94 4.57
C SER A 5 -15.59 -4.86 3.52
N ILE A 6 -15.98 -3.65 3.82
CA ILE A 6 -15.88 -2.60 2.83
C ILE A 6 -14.57 -1.86 2.97
N LEU A 7 -13.77 -1.88 1.93
CA LEU A 7 -12.51 -1.18 1.93
C LEU A 7 -12.68 0.20 1.31
N PRO A 8 -12.06 1.22 1.88
CA PRO A 8 -12.16 2.54 1.28
C PRO A 8 -11.44 2.58 -0.06
N ARG A 9 -11.99 3.33 -0.98
CA ARG A 9 -11.32 3.49 -2.25
C ARG A 9 -10.07 4.35 -2.10
N LEU A 10 -10.13 5.36 -1.25
CA LEU A 10 -9.00 6.23 -1.02
C LEU A 10 -8.45 5.99 0.37
N ILE A 11 -7.13 5.86 0.44
CA ILE A 11 -6.43 5.63 1.69
C ILE A 11 -5.67 6.89 2.04
N ARG A 12 -5.91 7.45 3.22
CA ARG A 12 -5.24 8.66 3.63
C ARG A 12 -3.76 8.42 3.83
N LEU A 13 -2.97 9.47 3.68
CA LEU A 13 -1.52 9.35 3.76
C LEU A 13 -1.05 8.64 5.02
N ARG A 14 -1.66 8.95 6.15
CA ARG A 14 -1.21 8.33 7.40
C ARG A 14 -1.53 6.84 7.46
N ASP A 15 -2.52 6.41 6.69
CA ASP A 15 -2.93 5.00 6.72
C ASP A 15 -2.30 4.18 5.61
N ALA A 16 -1.70 4.83 4.62
CA ALA A 16 -1.13 4.11 3.49
C ALA A 16 0.08 3.26 3.87
N PRO A 17 1.05 3.76 4.67
CA PRO A 17 2.17 2.89 5.03
C PRO A 17 1.74 1.62 5.74
N PRO A 18 0.89 1.67 6.77
CA PRO A 18 0.47 0.41 7.38
C PRO A 18 -0.35 -0.47 6.44
N TYR A 19 -1.08 0.14 5.52
CA TYR A 19 -1.81 -0.67 4.54
C TYR A 19 -0.84 -1.50 3.70
N LEU A 20 0.33 -0.96 3.42
CA LEU A 20 1.33 -1.68 2.64
C LEU A 20 2.32 -2.44 3.51
N GLY A 21 2.19 -2.35 4.81
CA GLY A 21 3.05 -3.10 5.71
C GLY A 21 4.44 -2.53 5.86
N MET A 22 4.59 -1.22 5.71
CA MET A 22 5.90 -0.59 5.82
C MET A 22 5.82 0.66 6.68
N ASP A 23 6.97 1.20 7.06
CA ASP A 23 6.98 2.41 7.85
C ASP A 23 6.84 3.64 6.97
N ARG A 24 6.62 4.77 7.62
CA ARG A 24 6.37 5.99 6.89
C ARG A 24 7.57 6.45 6.06
N ASN A 25 8.76 6.29 6.61
CA ASN A 25 9.95 6.74 5.90
C ASN A 25 10.14 5.96 4.60
N ARG A 26 9.94 4.66 4.67
CA ARG A 26 10.08 3.85 3.48
C ARG A 26 8.98 4.17 2.47
N PHE A 27 7.77 4.35 2.95
CA PHE A 27 6.68 4.71 2.07
C PHE A 27 6.97 6.01 1.34
N ASN A 28 7.39 7.03 2.07
CA ASN A 28 7.64 8.34 1.47
C ASN A 28 8.79 8.29 0.47
N GLY A 29 9.78 7.44 0.71
CA GLY A 29 10.93 7.38 -0.17
C GLY A 29 10.75 6.48 -1.37
N GLU A 30 10.06 5.38 -1.22
CA GLU A 30 10.01 4.37 -2.27
C GLU A 30 8.67 4.26 -2.98
N VAL A 31 7.59 4.56 -2.32
CA VAL A 31 6.27 4.33 -2.88
C VAL A 31 5.62 5.62 -3.34
N ARG A 32 5.65 6.61 -2.49
CA ARG A 32 4.94 7.85 -2.75
C ARG A 32 5.33 8.52 -4.07
N PRO A 33 6.60 8.54 -4.47
CA PRO A 33 6.94 9.18 -5.75
C PRO A 33 6.29 8.52 -6.96
N HIS A 34 5.83 7.29 -6.82
CA HIS A 34 5.21 6.58 -7.92
C HIS A 34 3.70 6.62 -7.90
N LEU A 35 3.13 7.34 -6.95
CA LEU A 35 1.69 7.37 -6.79
C LEU A 35 1.13 8.74 -7.11
N THR A 36 -0.14 8.76 -7.42
CA THR A 36 -0.85 10.02 -7.62
C THR A 36 -1.37 10.49 -6.29
N GLU A 37 -1.00 11.70 -5.90
CA GLU A 37 -1.49 12.27 -4.66
C GLU A 37 -2.81 12.96 -4.93
N ILE A 38 -3.81 12.61 -4.14
CA ILE A 38 -5.14 13.16 -4.31
C ILE A 38 -5.44 14.05 -3.11
N PRO A 39 -5.53 15.36 -3.31
CA PRO A 39 -5.81 16.23 -2.16
C PRO A 39 -7.22 16.02 -1.64
N ILE A 40 -7.33 15.93 -0.34
CA ILE A 40 -8.61 15.80 0.31
C ILE A 40 -8.75 16.98 1.24
N GLY A 41 -9.64 17.90 0.92
CA GLY A 41 -9.81 19.08 1.71
C GLY A 41 -8.58 19.97 1.63
N ARG A 42 -8.30 20.67 2.69
CA ARG A 42 -7.22 21.64 2.65
C ARG A 42 -5.85 21.04 2.85
N GLN A 43 -5.75 20.05 3.70
CA GLN A 43 -4.45 19.54 4.07
C GLN A 43 -4.33 18.04 3.94
N GLY A 44 -5.41 17.36 3.62
CA GLY A 44 -5.37 15.92 3.54
C GLY A 44 -4.83 15.45 2.20
N ILE A 45 -4.14 14.34 2.22
CA ILE A 45 -3.66 13.70 1.01
C ILE A 45 -4.06 12.23 1.10
N ALA A 46 -4.56 11.71 0.00
CA ALA A 46 -4.93 10.31 -0.06
C ALA A 46 -4.38 9.69 -1.34
N PHE A 47 -4.41 8.38 -1.38
CA PHE A 47 -3.96 7.63 -2.53
C PHE A 47 -5.04 6.64 -2.91
N ASP A 48 -5.15 6.36 -4.19
CA ASP A 48 -6.12 5.40 -4.67
C ASP A 48 -5.68 4.01 -4.21
N ARG A 49 -6.56 3.30 -3.53
CA ARG A 49 -6.25 1.96 -3.07
C ARG A 49 -5.82 1.05 -4.20
N LEU A 50 -6.43 1.20 -5.36
CA LEU A 50 -6.08 0.36 -6.50
C LEU A 50 -4.66 0.65 -6.98
N GLU A 51 -4.23 1.90 -6.88
CA GLU A 51 -2.86 2.24 -7.22
C GLU A 51 -1.88 1.66 -6.23
N LEU A 52 -2.23 1.68 -4.96
CA LEU A 52 -1.39 1.07 -3.95
C LEU A 52 -1.25 -0.43 -4.21
N ASP A 53 -2.36 -1.07 -4.52
CA ASP A 53 -2.34 -2.50 -4.80
C ASP A 53 -1.50 -2.81 -6.05
N ALA A 54 -1.61 -1.99 -7.07
CA ALA A 54 -0.82 -2.19 -8.29
C ALA A 54 0.66 -2.02 -8.01
N TRP A 55 1.01 -1.05 -7.16
CA TRP A 55 2.40 -0.87 -6.79
C TRP A 55 2.93 -2.12 -6.09
N VAL A 56 2.12 -2.69 -5.21
CA VAL A 56 2.52 -3.91 -4.51
C VAL A 56 2.72 -5.05 -5.48
N ASP A 57 1.82 -5.19 -6.44
CA ASP A 57 1.95 -6.26 -7.41
C ASP A 57 3.24 -6.13 -8.21
N GLN A 58 3.60 -4.92 -8.60
CA GLN A 58 4.82 -4.71 -9.33
C GLN A 58 6.05 -4.93 -8.46
N TYR A 59 5.99 -4.46 -7.23
CA TYR A 59 7.09 -4.65 -6.31
C TYR A 59 7.32 -6.14 -6.07
N LYS A 60 6.24 -6.87 -5.88
CA LYS A 60 6.31 -8.29 -5.64
C LYS A 60 6.91 -9.01 -6.85
N SER A 61 6.54 -8.57 -8.03
CA SER A 61 7.04 -9.18 -9.24
C SER A 61 8.55 -8.99 -9.39
N ARG A 62 9.06 -7.82 -8.99
CA ARG A 62 10.48 -7.55 -9.15
C ARG A 62 11.31 -8.02 -7.98
N ASN A 63 10.78 -7.96 -6.78
CA ASN A 63 11.56 -8.21 -5.57
C ASN A 63 11.10 -9.39 -4.76
N GLY A 64 9.94 -9.93 -5.08
CA GLY A 64 9.45 -11.07 -4.34
C GLY A 64 10.26 -12.30 -4.67
N ARG A 65 10.29 -13.20 -3.74
CA ARG A 65 10.96 -14.49 -3.94
C ARG A 65 9.92 -15.56 -3.83
N PRO A 66 10.13 -16.66 -4.52
CA PRO A 66 9.21 -17.76 -4.35
C PRO A 66 9.09 -18.08 -2.88
N GLY A 67 7.88 -18.34 -2.47
CA GLY A 67 7.68 -18.65 -1.08
C GLY A 67 8.47 -19.86 -0.70
N GLN A 68 8.91 -19.87 0.54
CA GLN A 68 9.58 -21.04 1.01
C GLN A 68 8.60 -22.19 1.03
N PRO A 69 9.05 -23.38 0.67
CA PRO A 69 8.19 -24.50 0.84
C PRO A 69 7.70 -24.50 2.27
N LYS A 70 6.48 -24.86 2.46
CA LYS A 70 5.96 -24.78 3.77
C LYS A 70 6.76 -25.51 4.75
N GLY A 71 7.35 -26.52 4.36
CA GLY A 71 8.20 -27.20 5.27
C GLY A 71 9.41 -26.43 5.58
N ALA A 72 9.74 -25.58 4.71
CA ALA A 72 10.90 -24.83 5.01
C ALA A 72 10.59 -23.62 5.72
N LYS A 73 9.74 -23.19 5.90
CA LYS A 73 9.52 -22.03 6.30
C LYS A 73 9.76 -21.59 7.10
N PRO A 74 9.77 -21.25 6.94
CA PRO A 74 10.12 -20.37 7.18
C PRO A 74 10.42 -20.32 7.66
#